data_da0c66133257f680eb79472f7ee5d3cf
#
_entry.id   da0c66133257f680eb79472f7ee5d3cf
#
_cell.length_a   1.000
_cell.length_b   1.000
_cell.length_c   1.000
_cell.angle_alpha   90.00
_cell.angle_beta   90.00
_cell.angle_gamma   90.00
#
_symmetry.space_group_name_H-M   'P 1'
#
loop_
_entity.id
_entity.type
_entity.pdbx_description
1 polymer ?
#
loop_
_entity_poly.entity_id
_entity_poly.type
_entity_poly.pdbx_seq_one_letter_code
_entity_poly.pdbx_strand_id
1 'polypeptide(L)'
;MLRPDLSQAEIDEVIKVLKSGWITTGPETKLFESRIAERCHTEKAVCLSSQTSCAELTLRILGIGPGDEVIVPAYTYTATASIIYHVGAKPVMVDCKSGSFEMDAL
;
A
#
# COMPACT_ATOMS: atom_id res chain seq x y z
N MET A 1 20.47 -1.48 4.92
CA MET A 1 19.53 -0.65 4.15
C MET A 1 19.61 -1.09 2.70
N LEU A 2 18.55 -1.64 2.14
CA LEU A 2 18.50 -2.03 0.73
C LEU A 2 18.53 -0.75 -0.12
N ARG A 3 19.45 -0.68 -1.09
CA ARG A 3 19.45 0.40 -2.08
C ARG A 3 18.37 0.08 -3.13
N PRO A 4 17.58 1.06 -3.57
CA PRO A 4 16.68 0.84 -4.70
C PRO A 4 17.50 0.53 -5.95
N ASP A 5 17.01 -0.38 -6.76
CA ASP A 5 17.56 -0.67 -8.08
C ASP A 5 16.92 0.32 -9.06
N LEU A 6 17.69 1.31 -9.47
CA LEU A 6 17.26 2.38 -10.38
C LEU A 6 18.18 2.38 -11.59
N SER A 7 17.61 2.15 -12.75
CA SER A 7 18.29 2.21 -14.04
C SER A 7 18.11 3.58 -14.70
N GLN A 8 18.71 3.74 -15.86
CA GLN A 8 18.53 4.96 -16.67
C GLN A 8 17.07 5.15 -17.11
N ALA A 9 16.31 4.05 -17.26
CA ALA A 9 14.91 4.12 -17.68
C ALA A 9 14.02 4.86 -16.66
N GLU A 10 14.20 4.60 -15.37
CA GLU A 10 13.45 5.31 -14.31
C GLU A 10 13.83 6.80 -14.27
N ILE A 11 15.12 7.10 -14.47
CA ILE A 11 15.61 8.48 -14.50
C ILE A 11 15.01 9.24 -15.69
N ASP A 12 14.96 8.62 -16.86
CA ASP A 12 14.43 9.23 -18.08
C ASP A 12 12.93 9.51 -17.96
N GLU A 13 12.16 8.60 -17.36
CA GLU A 13 10.72 8.82 -17.11
C GLU A 13 10.49 9.98 -16.12
N VAL A 14 11.28 10.09 -15.06
CA VAL A 14 11.20 11.24 -14.13
C VAL A 14 11.52 12.54 -14.85
N ILE A 15 12.56 12.58 -15.68
CA ILE A 15 12.94 13.75 -16.48
C ILE A 15 11.80 14.14 -17.44
N LYS A 16 11.19 13.17 -18.09
CA LYS A 16 10.03 13.37 -18.98
C LYS A 16 8.87 14.04 -18.25
N VAL A 17 8.51 13.54 -17.05
CA VAL A 17 7.47 14.12 -16.23
C VAL A 17 7.78 15.56 -15.83
N LEU A 18 9.00 15.83 -15.36
CA LEU A 18 9.43 17.19 -14.99
C LEU A 18 9.37 18.16 -16.18
N LYS A 19 9.82 17.73 -17.36
CA LYS A 19 9.76 18.54 -18.59
C LYS A 19 8.35 18.78 -19.09
N SER A 20 7.39 17.91 -18.79
CA SER A 20 5.99 18.08 -19.17
C SER A 20 5.30 19.21 -18.37
N GLY A 21 5.87 19.63 -17.25
CA GLY A 21 5.26 20.57 -16.30
C GLY A 21 4.10 19.96 -15.48
N TRP A 22 3.74 18.71 -15.72
CA TRP A 22 2.66 18.04 -14.98
C TRP A 22 3.21 17.18 -13.85
N ILE A 23 3.50 17.80 -12.73
CA ILE A 23 4.15 17.18 -11.56
C ILE A 23 3.18 16.72 -10.45
N THR A 24 1.86 16.81 -10.69
CA THR A 24 0.81 16.31 -9.81
C THR A 24 0.14 15.08 -10.43
N THR A 25 -1.00 14.64 -9.88
CA THR A 25 -1.81 13.57 -10.46
C THR A 25 -2.18 13.90 -11.92
N GLY A 26 -1.69 13.12 -12.85
CA GLY A 26 -1.79 13.42 -14.27
C GLY A 26 -1.79 12.17 -15.15
N PRO A 27 -1.42 12.31 -16.44
CA PRO A 27 -1.45 11.21 -17.41
C PRO A 27 -0.67 9.97 -16.99
N GLU A 28 0.52 10.15 -16.41
CA GLU A 28 1.36 9.01 -15.99
C GLU A 28 0.74 8.25 -14.81
N THR A 29 0.08 8.97 -13.88
CA THR A 29 -0.68 8.34 -12.79
C THR A 29 -1.83 7.50 -13.35
N LYS A 30 -2.60 8.04 -14.29
CA LYS A 30 -3.71 7.31 -14.93
C LYS A 30 -3.23 6.09 -15.69
N LEU A 31 -2.10 6.21 -16.39
CA LEU A 31 -1.48 5.09 -17.10
C LEU A 31 -1.05 4.00 -16.12
N PHE A 32 -0.45 4.38 -14.99
CA PHE A 32 -0.05 3.44 -13.94
C PHE A 32 -1.27 2.74 -13.33
N GLU A 33 -2.32 3.48 -12.97
CA GLU A 33 -3.60 2.93 -12.48
C GLU A 33 -4.19 1.91 -13.44
N SER A 34 -4.22 2.22 -14.75
CA SER A 34 -4.71 1.31 -15.78
C SER A 34 -3.90 0.02 -15.85
N ARG A 35 -2.56 0.12 -15.84
CA ARG A 35 -1.67 -1.05 -15.88
C ARG A 35 -1.80 -1.94 -14.64
N ILE A 36 -1.95 -1.33 -13.45
CA ILE A 36 -2.19 -2.07 -12.20
C ILE A 36 -3.55 -2.77 -12.26
N ALA A 37 -4.61 -2.09 -12.71
CA ALA A 37 -5.93 -2.70 -12.85
C ALA A 37 -5.89 -3.91 -13.79
N GLU A 38 -5.25 -3.78 -14.95
CA GLU A 38 -5.05 -4.88 -15.90
C GLU A 38 -4.26 -6.05 -15.26
N ARG A 39 -3.13 -5.75 -14.60
CA ARG A 39 -2.27 -6.77 -13.97
C ARG A 39 -2.97 -7.52 -12.85
N CYS A 40 -3.84 -6.85 -12.10
CA CYS A 40 -4.59 -7.40 -10.98
C CYS A 40 -5.97 -7.96 -11.39
N HIS A 41 -6.33 -7.89 -12.68
CA HIS A 41 -7.63 -8.31 -13.19
C HIS A 41 -8.80 -7.64 -12.46
N THR A 42 -8.68 -6.35 -12.16
CA THR A 42 -9.71 -5.53 -11.53
C THR A 42 -10.23 -4.48 -12.50
N GLU A 43 -11.43 -3.97 -12.27
CA GLU A 43 -11.99 -2.91 -13.12
C GLU A 43 -11.23 -1.57 -12.97
N LYS A 44 -10.72 -1.30 -11.78
CA LYS A 44 -10.08 -0.03 -11.45
C LYS A 44 -8.97 -0.21 -10.43
N ALA A 45 -7.97 0.66 -10.51
CA ALA A 45 -6.99 0.90 -9.46
C ALA A 45 -6.91 2.41 -9.20
N VAL A 46 -6.57 2.79 -7.99
CA VAL A 46 -6.44 4.20 -7.58
C VAL A 46 -5.13 4.38 -6.85
N CYS A 47 -4.34 5.35 -7.30
CA CYS A 47 -3.09 5.73 -6.66
C CYS A 47 -3.34 6.67 -5.48
N LEU A 48 -2.71 6.38 -4.36
CA LEU A 48 -2.63 7.26 -3.20
C LEU A 48 -1.17 7.60 -2.88
N SER A 49 -0.95 8.44 -1.88
CA SER A 49 0.39 8.91 -1.52
C SER A 49 1.32 7.84 -0.95
N SER A 50 0.77 6.76 -0.41
CA SER A 50 1.53 5.65 0.16
C SER A 50 0.67 4.38 0.32
N GLN A 51 1.33 3.23 0.48
CA GLN A 51 0.65 1.99 0.84
C GLN A 51 -0.10 2.12 2.18
N THR A 52 0.48 2.80 3.16
CA THR A 52 -0.16 3.08 4.46
C THR A 52 -1.48 3.82 4.29
N SER A 53 -1.51 4.86 3.44
CA SER A 53 -2.74 5.60 3.13
C SER A 53 -3.78 4.73 2.42
N CYS A 54 -3.34 3.85 1.51
CA CYS A 54 -4.22 2.90 0.84
C CYS A 54 -4.88 1.95 1.84
N ALA A 55 -4.10 1.38 2.74
CA ALA A 55 -4.58 0.42 3.72
C ALA A 55 -5.53 1.09 4.74
N GLU A 56 -5.20 2.27 5.25
CA GLU A 56 -6.09 3.01 6.15
C GLU A 56 -7.41 3.37 5.48
N LEU A 57 -7.35 3.88 4.24
CA LEU A 57 -8.57 4.21 3.49
C LEU A 57 -9.43 2.96 3.25
N THR A 58 -8.81 1.82 2.97
CA THR A 58 -9.52 0.54 2.79
C THR A 58 -10.28 0.15 4.05
N LEU A 59 -9.65 0.23 5.23
CA LEU A 59 -10.33 -0.04 6.50
C LEU A 59 -11.54 0.89 6.70
N ARG A 60 -11.40 2.18 6.39
CA ARG A 60 -12.51 3.16 6.48
C ARG A 60 -13.65 2.85 5.51
N ILE A 61 -13.33 2.47 4.25
CA ILE A 61 -14.34 2.11 3.24
C ILE A 61 -15.10 0.84 3.66
N LEU A 62 -14.42 -0.11 4.28
CA LEU A 62 -15.02 -1.33 4.82
C LEU A 62 -15.84 -1.09 6.10
N GLY A 63 -15.86 0.13 6.64
CA GLY A 63 -16.57 0.48 7.86
C GLY A 63 -15.90 -0.01 9.14
N ILE A 64 -14.63 -0.42 9.07
CA ILE A 64 -13.87 -0.89 10.23
C ILE A 64 -13.59 0.29 11.17
N GLY A 65 -13.89 0.11 12.45
CA GLY A 65 -13.78 1.17 13.46
C GLY A 65 -13.85 0.68 14.90
N PRO A 66 -14.30 1.55 15.83
CA PRO A 66 -14.40 1.20 17.25
C PRO A 66 -15.27 -0.04 17.50
N GLY A 67 -14.72 -1.01 18.21
CA GLY A 67 -15.37 -2.28 18.51
C GLY A 67 -14.95 -3.42 17.59
N ASP A 68 -14.29 -3.14 16.46
CA ASP A 68 -13.76 -4.15 15.55
C ASP A 68 -12.35 -4.59 15.97
N GLU A 69 -12.01 -5.82 15.60
CA GLU A 69 -10.66 -6.37 15.71
C GLU A 69 -10.10 -6.69 14.33
N VAL A 70 -8.83 -6.35 14.10
CA VAL A 70 -8.14 -6.62 12.84
C VAL A 70 -6.87 -7.42 13.13
N ILE A 71 -6.78 -8.60 12.52
CA ILE A 71 -5.61 -9.47 12.66
C ILE A 71 -4.44 -8.87 11.89
N VAL A 72 -3.28 -8.86 12.49
CA VAL A 72 -2.05 -8.31 11.93
C VAL A 72 -0.85 -9.16 12.32
N PRO A 73 0.12 -9.41 11.40
CA PRO A 73 1.32 -10.15 11.75
C PRO A 73 2.15 -9.41 12.79
N ALA A 74 2.69 -10.13 13.77
CA ALA A 74 3.59 -9.56 14.77
C ALA A 74 4.91 -9.09 14.13
N TYR A 75 5.38 -9.78 13.08
CA TYR A 75 6.56 -9.41 12.31
C TYR A 75 6.16 -8.61 11.07
N THR A 76 5.99 -7.31 11.25
CA THR A 76 5.65 -6.37 10.17
C THR A 76 6.15 -4.96 10.47
N TYR A 77 6.08 -4.09 9.48
CA TYR A 77 6.34 -2.67 9.68
C TYR A 77 5.23 -2.05 10.55
N THR A 78 5.61 -1.21 11.49
CA THR A 78 4.72 -0.60 12.50
C THR A 78 3.45 0.04 11.89
N ALA A 79 3.55 0.60 10.69
CA ALA A 79 2.40 1.21 10.01
C ALA A 79 1.21 0.24 9.86
N THR A 80 1.46 -1.06 9.69
CA THR A 80 0.41 -2.07 9.56
C THR A 80 -0.51 -2.14 10.79
N ALA A 81 0.05 -2.01 11.97
CA ALA A 81 -0.73 -1.95 13.21
C ALA A 81 -1.28 -0.53 13.48
N SER A 82 -0.50 0.51 13.16
CA SER A 82 -0.88 1.90 13.43
C SER A 82 -2.16 2.32 12.71
N ILE A 83 -2.35 1.91 11.46
CA ILE A 83 -3.57 2.23 10.70
C ILE A 83 -4.84 1.66 11.33
N ILE A 84 -4.73 0.53 12.03
CA ILE A 84 -5.86 -0.09 12.75
C ILE A 84 -6.26 0.80 13.92
N TYR A 85 -5.29 1.32 14.67
CA TYR A 85 -5.54 2.31 15.73
C TYR A 85 -6.10 3.62 15.18
N HIS A 86 -5.64 4.08 14.01
CA HIS A 86 -6.14 5.32 13.39
C HIS A 86 -7.62 5.27 13.04
N VAL A 87 -8.14 4.09 12.72
CA VAL A 87 -9.59 3.91 12.47
C VAL A 87 -10.37 3.60 13.75
N GLY A 88 -9.70 3.49 14.89
CA GLY A 88 -10.31 3.21 16.20
C GLY A 88 -10.55 1.73 16.47
N ALA A 89 -10.08 0.84 15.61
CA ALA A 89 -10.17 -0.60 15.80
C ALA A 89 -9.03 -1.14 16.68
N LYS A 90 -9.11 -2.38 17.10
CA LYS A 90 -8.09 -3.06 17.92
C LYS A 90 -7.25 -4.00 17.06
N PRO A 91 -5.91 -3.83 16.97
CA PRO A 91 -5.06 -4.80 16.31
C PRO A 91 -4.92 -6.07 17.17
N VAL A 92 -5.04 -7.22 16.53
CA VAL A 92 -4.79 -8.53 17.13
C VAL A 92 -3.53 -9.10 16.51
N MET A 93 -2.45 -9.12 17.29
CA MET A 93 -1.16 -9.61 16.81
C MET A 93 -1.17 -11.13 16.74
N VAL A 94 -0.73 -11.66 15.61
CA VAL A 94 -0.57 -13.10 15.36
C VAL A 94 0.87 -13.38 14.99
N ASP A 95 1.45 -14.44 15.54
CA ASP A 95 2.83 -14.83 15.29
C ASP A 95 3.00 -15.38 13.86
N CYS A 96 4.25 -15.55 13.46
CA CYS A 96 4.60 -16.16 12.19
C CYS A 96 4.79 -17.65 12.34
N LYS A 97 4.52 -18.39 11.27
CA LYS A 97 4.88 -19.80 11.19
C LYS A 97 6.38 -20.00 11.37
N SER A 98 6.78 -21.05 12.06
CA SER A 98 8.19 -21.37 12.25
C SER A 98 8.93 -21.45 10.92
N GLY A 99 10.01 -20.68 10.77
CA GLY A 99 10.82 -20.61 9.56
C GLY A 99 10.21 -19.84 8.37
N SER A 100 9.13 -19.10 8.59
CA SER A 100 8.45 -18.28 7.57
C SER A 100 8.16 -16.88 8.11
N PHE A 101 7.85 -15.95 7.19
CA PHE A 101 7.29 -14.61 7.53
C PHE A 101 5.76 -14.57 7.35
N GLU A 102 5.14 -15.69 7.00
CA GLU A 102 3.68 -15.78 6.88
C GLU A 102 3.03 -15.84 8.27
N MET A 103 1.88 -15.20 8.42
CA MET A 103 1.08 -15.34 9.64
C MET A 103 0.71 -16.80 9.89
N ASP A 104 0.76 -17.22 11.14
CA ASP A 104 0.23 -18.49 11.57
C ASP A 104 -1.29 -18.37 11.73
N ALA A 105 -2.02 -19.13 10.93
CA ALA A 105 -3.49 -19.08 10.92
C ALA A 105 -4.14 -20.18 11.81
N LEU A 106 -3.33 -20.90 12.60
CA LEU A 106 -3.80 -22.00 13.47
C LEU A 106 -4.02 -21.55 14.89
#